data_a821c73bada85421019ce48775a55bea
#
_entry.id   a821c73bada85421019ce48775a55bea
#
_cell.length_a   1.000
_cell.length_b   1.000
_cell.length_c   1.000
_cell.angle_alpha   90.00
_cell.angle_beta   90.00
_cell.angle_gamma   90.00
#
_symmetry.space_group_name_H-M   'P 1'
#
loop_
_entity.id
_entity.type
_entity.pdbx_description
1 polymer ?
#
loop_
_entity_poly.entity_id
_entity_poly.type
_entity_poly.pdbx_seq_one_letter_code
_entity_poly.pdbx_strand_id
1 'polypeptide(L)'
;MVKKEDSEYMPTKRLETLVDGIFAIAMTLLVLGLAVPQINGSLSNTIILDSYYNLIPNFFALVLSFLLLAVFWNSHHRIFNQIKKIDNTLLWINVIWLLFIIIVPFSASSLGQYGSYILPNVIFNVNMMGIGIFLYLNTYYAVSKNFIKEETTQFKKRKRVSIGFIFISLLALLFSFTFTSWSSTLYILLIPLNLVARRLDSFF
;
A
#
# COMPACT_ATOMS: atom_id res chain seq x y z
N MET A 1 4.29 23.12 39.91
CA MET A 1 3.25 22.69 38.94
C MET A 1 3.98 22.20 37.70
N VAL A 2 4.34 20.93 37.64
CA VAL A 2 5.00 20.30 36.47
C VAL A 2 3.92 20.03 35.44
N LYS A 3 4.17 20.47 34.22
CA LYS A 3 3.24 20.46 33.08
C LYS A 3 2.65 19.06 32.81
N LYS A 4 1.36 18.91 33.03
CA LYS A 4 0.52 17.75 32.68
C LYS A 4 0.38 17.57 31.15
N GLU A 5 0.93 18.51 30.35
CA GLU A 5 0.80 18.52 28.87
C GLU A 5 1.78 17.57 28.14
N ASP A 6 2.89 17.17 28.77
CA ASP A 6 3.90 16.34 28.09
C ASP A 6 3.61 14.82 28.14
N SER A 7 2.63 14.38 28.95
CA SER A 7 2.27 12.96 29.08
C SER A 7 1.29 12.45 27.99
N GLU A 8 0.71 13.34 27.19
CA GLU A 8 -0.34 13.02 26.22
C GLU A 8 0.21 12.76 24.79
N TYR A 9 1.51 13.01 24.58
CA TYR A 9 2.13 12.89 23.25
C TYR A 9 3.22 11.81 23.23
N MET A 10 3.16 10.95 22.21
CA MET A 10 4.17 9.93 21.97
C MET A 10 5.25 10.44 21.00
N PRO A 11 6.55 10.09 21.19
CA PRO A 11 7.58 10.38 20.21
C PRO A 11 7.30 9.67 18.87
N THR A 12 7.38 10.39 17.76
CA THR A 12 7.18 9.87 16.40
C THR A 12 8.05 8.66 16.09
N LYS A 13 9.29 8.65 16.59
CA LYS A 13 10.28 7.60 16.36
C LYS A 13 9.79 6.19 16.73
N ARG A 14 8.99 6.05 17.80
CA ARG A 14 8.43 4.74 18.19
C ARG A 14 7.43 4.20 17.15
N LEU A 15 6.59 5.08 16.62
CA LEU A 15 5.62 4.69 15.60
C LEU A 15 6.33 4.40 14.27
N GLU A 16 7.33 5.20 13.88
CA GLU A 16 8.15 4.94 12.69
C GLU A 16 8.82 3.57 12.76
N THR A 17 9.43 3.21 13.89
CA THR A 17 10.03 1.88 14.07
C THR A 17 9.00 0.75 13.93
N LEU A 18 7.78 0.93 14.47
CA LEU A 18 6.70 -0.04 14.30
C LEU A 18 6.29 -0.18 12.83
N VAL A 19 6.14 0.94 12.13
CA VAL A 19 5.80 0.98 10.70
C VAL A 19 6.87 0.25 9.89
N ASP A 20 8.16 0.58 10.11
CA ASP A 20 9.28 -0.06 9.38
C ASP A 20 9.29 -1.57 9.59
N GLY A 21 9.07 -2.04 10.82
CA GLY A 21 8.99 -3.46 11.14
C GLY A 21 7.83 -4.17 10.43
N ILE A 22 6.64 -3.55 10.44
CA ILE A 22 5.45 -4.12 9.79
C ILE A 22 5.63 -4.17 8.27
N PHE A 23 6.17 -3.12 7.66
CA PHE A 23 6.43 -3.11 6.21
C PHE A 23 7.48 -4.15 5.82
N ALA A 24 8.57 -4.27 6.56
CA ALA A 24 9.59 -5.30 6.31
C ALA A 24 8.99 -6.70 6.33
N ILE A 25 8.14 -7.00 7.33
CA ILE A 25 7.46 -8.29 7.44
C ILE A 25 6.46 -8.47 6.29
N ALA A 26 5.60 -7.49 6.02
CA ALA A 26 4.60 -7.59 4.96
C ALA A 26 5.25 -7.81 3.59
N MET A 27 6.34 -7.10 3.27
CA MET A 27 7.07 -7.27 2.01
C MET A 27 7.71 -8.66 1.88
N THR A 28 8.25 -9.21 2.96
CA THR A 28 8.86 -10.54 2.95
C THR A 28 7.82 -11.66 2.88
N LEU A 29 6.65 -11.47 3.51
CA LEU A 29 5.56 -12.44 3.44
C LEU A 29 4.94 -12.58 2.05
N LEU A 30 5.07 -11.59 1.17
CA LEU A 30 4.58 -11.68 -0.21
C LEU A 30 5.13 -12.89 -0.97
N VAL A 31 6.39 -13.26 -0.71
CA VAL A 31 7.02 -14.40 -1.40
C VAL A 31 6.37 -15.73 -1.04
N LEU A 32 5.73 -15.84 0.12
CA LEU A 32 5.03 -17.07 0.53
C LEU A 32 3.80 -17.36 -0.35
N GLY A 33 3.30 -16.37 -1.09
CA GLY A 33 2.29 -16.56 -2.13
C GLY A 33 2.80 -17.27 -3.39
N LEU A 34 4.12 -17.42 -3.54
CA LEU A 34 4.78 -18.19 -4.59
C LEU A 34 5.18 -19.58 -4.07
N ALA A 35 4.21 -20.48 -3.94
CA ALA A 35 4.52 -21.86 -3.60
C ALA A 35 5.13 -22.57 -4.82
N VAL A 36 6.14 -23.43 -4.58
CA VAL A 36 6.68 -24.31 -5.62
C VAL A 36 5.57 -25.26 -6.09
N PRO A 37 5.32 -25.38 -7.40
CA PRO A 37 4.27 -26.25 -7.91
C PRO A 37 4.47 -27.70 -7.49
N GLN A 38 3.41 -28.30 -6.95
CA GLN A 38 3.42 -29.73 -6.66
C GLN A 38 2.92 -30.48 -7.89
N ILE A 39 3.81 -31.24 -8.51
CA ILE A 39 3.51 -32.02 -9.71
C ILE A 39 3.20 -33.46 -9.30
N ASN A 40 1.96 -33.88 -9.52
CA ASN A 40 1.52 -35.25 -9.30
C ASN A 40 1.62 -36.04 -10.60
N GLY A 41 2.39 -37.13 -10.64
CA GLY A 41 2.55 -38.01 -11.80
C GLY A 41 3.96 -38.03 -12.36
N SER A 42 4.11 -38.42 -13.63
CA SER A 42 5.41 -38.51 -14.31
C SER A 42 6.04 -37.14 -14.52
N LEU A 43 7.28 -36.97 -14.09
CA LEU A 43 8.03 -35.70 -14.28
C LEU A 43 8.63 -35.68 -15.69
N SER A 44 8.41 -34.56 -16.37
CA SER A 44 9.11 -34.20 -17.61
C SER A 44 9.44 -32.70 -17.59
N ASN A 45 10.45 -32.28 -18.36
CA ASN A 45 10.83 -30.88 -18.44
C ASN A 45 9.69 -29.99 -18.94
N THR A 46 8.83 -30.50 -19.83
CA THR A 46 7.67 -29.79 -20.33
C THR A 46 6.61 -29.58 -19.25
N ILE A 47 6.29 -30.59 -18.47
CA ILE A 47 5.32 -30.51 -17.36
C ILE A 47 5.82 -29.54 -16.27
N ILE A 48 7.11 -29.59 -15.96
CA ILE A 48 7.72 -28.65 -15.01
C ILE A 48 7.60 -27.22 -15.54
N LEU A 49 7.97 -26.99 -16.82
CA LEU A 49 7.92 -25.68 -17.43
C LEU A 49 6.49 -25.11 -17.42
N ASP A 50 5.50 -25.89 -17.82
CA ASP A 50 4.08 -25.49 -17.82
C ASP A 50 3.58 -25.14 -16.40
N SER A 51 4.03 -25.90 -15.40
CA SER A 51 3.70 -25.64 -14.00
C SER A 51 4.26 -24.28 -13.51
N TYR A 52 5.46 -23.90 -13.95
CA TYR A 52 6.03 -22.61 -13.65
C TYR A 52 5.38 -21.45 -14.45
N TYR A 53 4.96 -21.69 -15.69
CA TYR A 53 4.16 -20.70 -16.44
C TYR A 53 2.85 -20.35 -15.73
N ASN A 54 2.22 -21.32 -15.09
CA ASN A 54 0.99 -21.09 -14.32
C ASN A 54 1.20 -20.22 -13.07
N LEU A 55 2.45 -20.00 -12.63
CA LEU A 55 2.78 -19.06 -11.53
C LEU A 55 2.94 -17.61 -11.97
N ILE A 56 2.93 -17.30 -13.28
CA ILE A 56 3.12 -15.94 -13.77
C ILE A 56 2.14 -14.94 -13.13
N PRO A 57 0.83 -15.23 -12.98
CA PRO A 57 -0.08 -14.31 -12.29
C PRO A 57 0.28 -14.07 -10.81
N ASN A 58 0.75 -15.09 -10.11
CA ASN A 58 1.21 -14.97 -8.72
C ASN A 58 2.47 -14.09 -8.62
N PHE A 59 3.40 -14.28 -9.54
CA PHE A 59 4.61 -13.46 -9.61
C PHE A 59 4.26 -12.00 -9.94
N PHE A 60 3.34 -11.76 -10.87
CA PHE A 60 2.84 -10.42 -11.17
C PHE A 60 2.21 -9.77 -9.93
N ALA A 61 1.32 -10.47 -9.21
CA ALA A 61 0.67 -9.97 -8.00
C ALA A 61 1.69 -9.66 -6.89
N LEU A 62 2.73 -10.50 -6.74
CA LEU A 62 3.84 -10.26 -5.81
C LEU A 62 4.58 -8.97 -6.16
N VAL A 63 5.06 -8.84 -7.39
CA VAL A 63 5.86 -7.67 -7.81
C VAL A 63 5.04 -6.39 -7.71
N LEU A 64 3.79 -6.40 -8.17
CA LEU A 64 2.89 -5.27 -8.07
C LEU A 64 2.70 -4.84 -6.61
N SER A 65 2.38 -5.80 -5.73
CA SER A 65 2.14 -5.52 -4.31
C SER A 65 3.38 -5.05 -3.59
N PHE A 66 4.56 -5.62 -3.90
CA PHE A 66 5.83 -5.17 -3.35
C PHE A 66 6.13 -3.72 -3.71
N LEU A 67 5.95 -3.34 -4.98
CA LEU A 67 6.16 -1.97 -5.44
C LEU A 67 5.15 -1.00 -4.81
N LEU A 68 3.88 -1.40 -4.66
CA LEU A 68 2.87 -0.58 -3.98
C LEU A 68 3.20 -0.38 -2.51
N LEU A 69 3.62 -1.43 -1.79
CA LEU A 69 4.07 -1.32 -0.41
C LEU A 69 5.27 -0.38 -0.28
N ALA A 70 6.26 -0.47 -1.18
CA ALA A 70 7.41 0.43 -1.19
C ALA A 70 6.99 1.91 -1.39
N VAL A 71 6.02 2.17 -2.26
CA VAL A 71 5.45 3.51 -2.47
C VAL A 71 4.74 4.02 -1.21
N PHE A 72 3.94 3.17 -0.55
CA PHE A 72 3.24 3.55 0.69
C PHE A 72 4.21 3.80 1.84
N TRP A 73 5.19 2.93 2.03
CA TRP A 73 6.23 3.11 3.03
C TRP A 73 6.96 4.44 2.86
N ASN A 74 7.45 4.72 1.64
CA ASN A 74 8.13 5.98 1.35
C ASN A 74 7.21 7.20 1.54
N SER A 75 5.93 7.08 1.18
CA SER A 75 4.95 8.15 1.36
C SER A 75 4.70 8.44 2.83
N HIS A 76 4.52 7.41 3.65
CA HIS A 76 4.35 7.51 5.09
C HIS A 76 5.59 8.11 5.76
N HIS A 77 6.78 7.57 5.49
CA HIS A 77 8.04 8.07 6.03
C HIS A 77 8.24 9.58 5.78
N ARG A 78 7.94 10.05 4.56
CA ARG A 78 8.02 11.48 4.23
C ARG A 78 7.02 12.34 4.98
N ILE A 79 5.83 11.83 5.33
CA ILE A 79 4.84 12.56 6.12
C ILE A 79 5.32 12.65 7.56
N PHE A 80 5.72 11.52 8.14
CA PHE A 80 6.05 11.39 9.55
C PHE A 80 7.35 12.11 9.93
N ASN A 81 8.33 12.22 9.04
CA ASN A 81 9.53 13.04 9.24
C ASN A 81 9.24 14.53 9.51
N GLN A 82 8.03 15.01 9.20
CA GLN A 82 7.62 16.41 9.42
C GLN A 82 6.72 16.56 10.65
N ILE A 83 6.24 15.47 11.22
CA ILE A 83 5.40 15.44 12.42
C ILE A 83 6.30 15.40 13.65
N LYS A 84 6.11 16.35 14.57
CA LYS A 84 6.92 16.43 15.78
C LYS A 84 6.31 15.71 16.97
N LYS A 85 4.98 15.59 17.00
CA LYS A 85 4.21 15.03 18.11
C LYS A 85 3.07 14.19 17.55
N ILE A 86 2.76 13.08 18.21
CA ILE A 86 1.66 12.19 17.89
C ILE A 86 0.72 12.13 19.07
N ASP A 87 -0.54 12.47 18.85
CA ASP A 87 -1.62 12.24 19.81
C ASP A 87 -2.23 10.84 19.65
N ASN A 88 -3.08 10.46 20.58
CA ASN A 88 -3.72 9.15 20.56
C ASN A 88 -4.58 8.92 19.32
N THR A 89 -5.21 9.96 18.79
CA THR A 89 -6.06 9.84 17.57
C THR A 89 -5.21 9.52 16.35
N LEU A 90 -4.10 10.25 16.14
CA LEU A 90 -3.18 9.97 15.03
C LEU A 90 -2.55 8.59 15.14
N LEU A 91 -2.23 8.16 16.38
CA LEU A 91 -1.75 6.80 16.65
C LEU A 91 -2.75 5.74 16.15
N TRP A 92 -4.05 5.86 16.54
CA TRP A 92 -5.05 4.88 16.13
C TRP A 92 -5.36 4.90 14.63
N ILE A 93 -5.32 6.06 13.97
CA ILE A 93 -5.43 6.14 12.52
C ILE A 93 -4.28 5.33 11.86
N ASN A 94 -3.06 5.44 12.39
CA ASN A 94 -1.92 4.65 11.92
C ASN A 94 -2.07 3.15 12.19
N VAL A 95 -2.52 2.77 13.38
CA VAL A 95 -2.73 1.35 13.72
C VAL A 95 -3.72 0.70 12.76
N ILE A 96 -4.84 1.38 12.45
CA ILE A 96 -5.82 0.88 11.48
C ILE A 96 -5.22 0.84 10.07
N TRP A 97 -4.43 1.85 9.68
CA TRP A 97 -3.72 1.83 8.41
C TRP A 97 -2.76 0.63 8.29
N LEU A 98 -2.00 0.33 9.35
CA LEU A 98 -1.10 -0.81 9.40
C LEU A 98 -1.83 -2.15 9.31
N LEU A 99 -3.07 -2.24 9.82
CA LEU A 99 -3.90 -3.43 9.65
C LEU A 99 -4.13 -3.74 8.15
N PHE A 100 -4.44 -2.73 7.32
CA PHE A 100 -4.55 -2.92 5.88
C PHE A 100 -3.22 -3.33 5.23
N ILE A 101 -2.08 -2.80 5.71
CA ILE A 101 -0.74 -3.21 5.23
C ILE A 101 -0.48 -4.70 5.51
N ILE A 102 -0.82 -5.18 6.71
CA ILE A 102 -0.63 -6.60 7.10
C ILE A 102 -1.50 -7.54 6.23
N ILE A 103 -2.66 -7.08 5.75
CA ILE A 103 -3.55 -7.86 4.89
C ILE A 103 -3.04 -7.97 3.44
N VAL A 104 -2.09 -7.11 3.01
CA VAL A 104 -1.61 -7.10 1.62
C VAL A 104 -1.08 -8.45 1.15
N PRO A 105 -0.22 -9.19 1.89
CA PRO A 105 0.27 -10.49 1.44
C PRO A 105 -0.85 -11.49 1.16
N PHE A 106 -1.86 -11.54 2.01
CA PHE A 106 -3.03 -12.39 1.81
C PHE A 106 -3.83 -11.99 0.56
N SER A 107 -4.16 -10.71 0.41
CA SER A 107 -4.95 -10.22 -0.72
C SER A 107 -4.19 -10.35 -2.04
N ALA A 108 -2.87 -10.17 -2.06
CA ALA A 108 -2.02 -10.37 -3.22
C ALA A 108 -1.92 -11.86 -3.62
N SER A 109 -1.75 -12.76 -2.64
CA SER A 109 -1.74 -14.20 -2.90
C SER A 109 -3.07 -14.68 -3.46
N SER A 110 -4.19 -14.21 -2.88
CA SER A 110 -5.53 -14.50 -3.38
C SER A 110 -5.74 -14.00 -4.81
N LEU A 111 -5.27 -12.78 -5.12
CA LEU A 111 -5.31 -12.20 -6.46
C LEU A 111 -4.48 -13.04 -7.45
N GLY A 112 -3.27 -13.42 -7.10
CA GLY A 112 -2.39 -14.22 -7.97
C GLY A 112 -2.96 -15.59 -8.28
N GLN A 113 -3.54 -16.26 -7.27
CA GLN A 113 -4.06 -17.62 -7.41
C GLN A 113 -5.44 -17.67 -8.09
N TYR A 114 -6.29 -16.70 -7.82
CA TYR A 114 -7.70 -16.70 -8.25
C TYR A 114 -8.12 -15.40 -8.96
N GLY A 115 -7.18 -14.70 -9.60
CA GLY A 115 -7.43 -13.39 -10.21
C GLY A 115 -8.45 -13.39 -11.37
N SER A 116 -8.80 -14.55 -11.90
CA SER A 116 -9.87 -14.69 -12.89
C SER A 116 -11.29 -14.57 -12.28
N TYR A 117 -11.41 -14.62 -10.96
CA TYR A 117 -12.67 -14.51 -10.23
C TYR A 117 -12.85 -13.13 -9.60
N ILE A 118 -14.12 -12.72 -9.42
CA ILE A 118 -14.45 -11.39 -8.90
C ILE A 118 -13.96 -11.18 -7.47
N LEU A 119 -14.21 -12.15 -6.58
CA LEU A 119 -13.97 -11.99 -5.14
C LEU A 119 -12.51 -11.66 -4.77
N PRO A 120 -11.47 -12.36 -5.30
CA PRO A 120 -10.07 -12.00 -5.03
C PRO A 120 -9.71 -10.59 -5.47
N ASN A 121 -10.23 -10.15 -6.63
CA ASN A 121 -10.01 -8.80 -7.14
C ASN A 121 -10.68 -7.76 -6.24
N VAL A 122 -11.91 -8.01 -5.78
CA VAL A 122 -12.62 -7.12 -4.85
C VAL A 122 -11.85 -7.02 -3.53
N ILE A 123 -11.41 -8.15 -2.94
CA ILE A 123 -10.63 -8.16 -1.69
C ILE A 123 -9.36 -7.32 -1.85
N PHE A 124 -8.60 -7.52 -2.93
CA PHE A 124 -7.38 -6.77 -3.18
C PHE A 124 -7.66 -5.27 -3.35
N ASN A 125 -8.64 -4.90 -4.19
CA ASN A 125 -8.96 -3.52 -4.49
C ASN A 125 -9.55 -2.77 -3.28
N VAL A 126 -10.38 -3.42 -2.46
CA VAL A 126 -10.89 -2.86 -1.20
C VAL A 126 -9.75 -2.65 -0.20
N ASN A 127 -8.83 -3.60 -0.10
CA ASN A 127 -7.66 -3.46 0.77
C ASN A 127 -6.78 -2.27 0.34
N MET A 128 -6.48 -2.15 -0.96
CA MET A 128 -5.72 -1.02 -1.52
C MET A 128 -6.44 0.32 -1.30
N MET A 129 -7.76 0.36 -1.49
CA MET A 129 -8.55 1.56 -1.23
C MET A 129 -8.48 1.96 0.25
N GLY A 130 -8.58 0.99 1.17
CA GLY A 130 -8.40 1.22 2.61
C GLY A 130 -7.04 1.85 2.93
N ILE A 131 -5.94 1.32 2.37
CA ILE A 131 -4.59 1.88 2.54
C ILE A 131 -4.56 3.35 2.08
N GLY A 132 -5.12 3.64 0.90
CA GLY A 132 -5.17 5.01 0.37
C GLY A 132 -5.97 5.96 1.25
N ILE A 133 -7.15 5.55 1.72
CA ILE A 133 -8.03 6.35 2.59
C ILE A 133 -7.32 6.67 3.91
N PHE A 134 -6.75 5.67 4.59
CA PHE A 134 -6.11 5.91 5.88
C PHE A 134 -4.80 6.68 5.75
N LEU A 135 -4.05 6.54 4.66
CA LEU A 135 -2.89 7.39 4.37
C LEU A 135 -3.31 8.87 4.17
N TYR A 136 -4.44 9.09 3.47
CA TYR A 136 -5.03 10.42 3.33
C TYR A 136 -5.48 10.97 4.68
N LEU A 137 -6.18 10.18 5.51
CA LEU A 137 -6.63 10.59 6.84
C LEU A 137 -5.47 10.95 7.76
N ASN A 138 -4.37 10.19 7.74
CA ASN A 138 -3.14 10.52 8.46
C ASN A 138 -2.63 11.91 8.10
N THR A 139 -2.53 12.18 6.79
CA THR A 139 -2.06 13.48 6.29
C THR A 139 -3.02 14.60 6.66
N TYR A 140 -4.32 14.40 6.45
CA TYR A 140 -5.35 15.39 6.74
C TYR A 140 -5.40 15.75 8.23
N TYR A 141 -5.38 14.74 9.10
CA TYR A 141 -5.42 14.94 10.54
C TYR A 141 -4.18 15.68 11.06
N ALA A 142 -2.98 15.28 10.61
CA ALA A 142 -1.73 15.91 11.00
C ALA A 142 -1.67 17.40 10.61
N VAL A 143 -2.22 17.75 9.46
CA VAL A 143 -2.35 19.16 9.02
C VAL A 143 -3.39 19.91 9.85
N SER A 144 -4.58 19.32 10.06
CA SER A 144 -5.68 19.97 10.79
C SER A 144 -5.34 20.28 12.25
N LYS A 145 -4.44 19.49 12.85
CA LYS A 145 -3.96 19.67 14.23
C LYS A 145 -2.67 20.50 14.34
N ASN A 146 -2.18 21.06 13.24
CA ASN A 146 -0.92 21.82 13.20
C ASN A 146 0.28 21.00 13.74
N PHE A 147 0.27 19.67 13.59
CA PHE A 147 1.42 18.82 13.93
C PHE A 147 2.57 18.98 12.93
N ILE A 148 2.30 19.61 11.82
CA ILE A 148 3.22 19.98 10.75
C ILE A 148 3.30 21.50 10.70
N LYS A 149 4.52 22.05 10.73
CA LYS A 149 4.75 23.49 10.89
C LYS A 149 4.31 24.37 9.73
N GLU A 150 4.17 23.83 8.52
CA GLU A 150 3.76 24.60 7.34
C GLU A 150 3.00 23.73 6.34
N GLU A 151 1.93 24.27 5.76
CA GLU A 151 1.26 23.73 4.58
C GLU A 151 2.15 23.96 3.34
N THR A 152 3.27 23.25 3.29
CA THR A 152 4.19 23.36 2.15
C THR A 152 3.53 22.82 0.88
N THR A 153 3.97 23.32 -0.28
CA THR A 153 3.55 22.86 -1.61
C THR A 153 3.63 21.31 -1.71
N GLN A 154 4.56 20.67 -0.98
CA GLN A 154 4.71 19.24 -0.89
C GLN A 154 3.49 18.53 -0.25
N PHE A 155 2.79 19.13 0.72
CA PHE A 155 1.59 18.53 1.32
C PHE A 155 0.40 18.56 0.36
N LYS A 156 0.19 19.66 -0.33
CA LYS A 156 -0.86 19.77 -1.34
C LYS A 156 -0.67 18.72 -2.44
N LYS A 157 0.59 18.45 -2.80
CA LYS A 157 0.94 17.41 -3.76
C LYS A 157 0.64 16.00 -3.22
N ARG A 158 1.05 15.69 -1.99
CA ARG A 158 0.81 14.37 -1.35
C ARG A 158 -0.67 14.08 -1.19
N LYS A 159 -1.45 15.07 -0.77
CA LYS A 159 -2.92 15.00 -0.72
C LYS A 159 -3.49 14.62 -2.09
N ARG A 160 -3.03 15.25 -3.17
CA ARG A 160 -3.44 14.93 -4.55
C ARG A 160 -3.05 13.50 -4.95
N VAL A 161 -1.85 13.05 -4.60
CA VAL A 161 -1.38 11.67 -4.89
C VAL A 161 -2.24 10.64 -4.15
N SER A 162 -2.53 10.86 -2.85
CA SER A 162 -3.40 9.95 -2.09
C SER A 162 -4.82 9.92 -2.65
N ILE A 163 -5.39 11.06 -3.04
CA ILE A 163 -6.71 11.12 -3.69
C ILE A 163 -6.69 10.39 -5.04
N GLY A 164 -5.64 10.60 -5.86
CA GLY A 164 -5.46 9.90 -7.12
C GLY A 164 -5.37 8.39 -6.94
N PHE A 165 -4.67 7.92 -5.88
CA PHE A 165 -4.60 6.50 -5.55
C PHE A 165 -5.98 5.94 -5.14
N ILE A 166 -6.73 6.65 -4.30
CA ILE A 166 -8.11 6.25 -3.91
C ILE A 166 -9.00 6.16 -5.14
N PHE A 167 -8.91 7.13 -6.06
CA PHE A 167 -9.68 7.13 -7.31
C PHE A 167 -9.32 5.94 -8.20
N ILE A 168 -8.03 5.63 -8.37
CA ILE A 168 -7.58 4.45 -9.14
C ILE A 168 -8.07 3.16 -8.47
N SER A 169 -8.02 3.06 -7.14
CA SER A 169 -8.51 1.90 -6.40
C SER A 169 -10.03 1.71 -6.57
N LEU A 170 -10.78 2.81 -6.57
CA LEU A 170 -12.21 2.79 -6.84
C LEU A 170 -12.51 2.33 -8.28
N LEU A 171 -11.78 2.85 -9.27
CA LEU A 171 -11.91 2.39 -10.65
C LEU A 171 -11.55 0.91 -10.78
N ALA A 172 -10.45 0.46 -10.17
CA ALA A 172 -10.05 -0.95 -10.16
C ALA A 172 -11.14 -1.83 -9.52
N LEU A 173 -11.76 -1.37 -8.44
CA LEU A 173 -12.87 -2.07 -7.79
C LEU A 173 -14.09 -2.19 -8.74
N LEU A 174 -14.46 -1.12 -9.44
CA LEU A 174 -15.55 -1.16 -10.43
C LEU A 174 -15.22 -2.08 -11.61
N PHE A 175 -13.97 -2.05 -12.10
CA PHE A 175 -13.47 -2.94 -13.15
C PHE A 175 -13.48 -4.41 -12.73
N SER A 176 -13.40 -4.72 -11.43
CA SER A 176 -13.50 -6.10 -10.94
C SER A 176 -14.80 -6.78 -11.32
N PHE A 177 -15.88 -6.04 -11.58
CA PHE A 177 -17.18 -6.58 -11.97
C PHE A 177 -17.36 -6.74 -13.48
N THR A 178 -16.56 -6.05 -14.32
CA THR A 178 -16.70 -6.04 -15.79
C THR A 178 -15.51 -6.68 -16.49
N PHE A 179 -14.29 -6.32 -16.05
CA PHE A 179 -13.03 -6.78 -16.64
C PHE A 179 -12.13 -7.35 -15.53
N THR A 180 -12.61 -8.40 -14.87
CA THR A 180 -12.05 -8.97 -13.64
C THR A 180 -10.53 -9.16 -13.70
N SER A 181 -10.02 -9.88 -14.70
CA SER A 181 -8.59 -10.21 -14.83
C SER A 181 -7.68 -8.99 -15.06
N TRP A 182 -8.23 -7.85 -15.47
CA TRP A 182 -7.46 -6.65 -15.79
C TRP A 182 -7.58 -5.55 -14.73
N SER A 183 -8.43 -5.74 -13.72
CA SER A 183 -8.71 -4.70 -12.72
C SER A 183 -7.47 -4.24 -11.96
N SER A 184 -6.60 -5.16 -11.58
CA SER A 184 -5.37 -4.87 -10.84
C SER A 184 -4.27 -4.24 -11.70
N THR A 185 -4.31 -4.36 -13.02
CA THR A 185 -3.33 -3.72 -13.91
C THR A 185 -3.45 -2.20 -13.92
N LEU A 186 -4.60 -1.65 -13.50
CA LEU A 186 -4.79 -0.20 -13.34
C LEU A 186 -3.78 0.44 -12.38
N TYR A 187 -3.26 -0.32 -11.40
CA TYR A 187 -2.22 0.19 -10.51
C TYR A 187 -0.88 0.46 -11.19
N ILE A 188 -0.61 -0.13 -12.36
CA ILE A 188 0.58 0.17 -13.16
C ILE A 188 0.57 1.64 -13.59
N LEU A 189 -0.61 2.24 -13.78
CA LEU A 189 -0.75 3.67 -14.12
C LEU A 189 -0.22 4.61 -13.03
N LEU A 190 -0.04 4.13 -11.79
CA LEU A 190 0.56 4.90 -10.71
C LEU A 190 2.06 5.15 -10.90
N ILE A 191 2.76 4.30 -11.64
CA ILE A 191 4.20 4.43 -11.88
C ILE A 191 4.50 5.70 -12.69
N PRO A 192 3.88 5.92 -13.88
CA PRO A 192 4.08 7.15 -14.64
C PRO A 192 3.51 8.39 -13.94
N LEU A 193 2.40 8.29 -13.18
CA LEU A 193 1.86 9.41 -12.42
C LEU A 193 2.85 9.98 -11.41
N ASN A 194 3.60 9.13 -10.72
CA ASN A 194 4.67 9.56 -9.82
C ASN A 194 5.88 10.18 -10.56
N LEU A 195 6.20 9.68 -11.75
CA LEU A 195 7.28 10.21 -12.59
C LEU A 195 6.90 11.56 -13.22
N VAL A 196 5.67 11.69 -13.73
CA VAL A 196 5.12 12.94 -14.28
C VAL A 196 5.01 14.00 -13.18
N ALA A 197 4.54 13.61 -11.99
CA ALA A 197 4.49 14.50 -10.84
C ALA A 197 5.88 15.02 -10.43
N ARG A 198 6.94 14.22 -10.56
CA ARG A 198 8.32 14.66 -10.32
C ARG A 198 8.85 15.60 -11.41
N ARG A 199 8.50 15.37 -12.68
CA ARG A 199 8.92 16.24 -13.79
C ARG A 199 8.24 17.62 -13.73
N LEU A 200 6.96 17.67 -13.37
CA LEU A 200 6.26 18.96 -13.21
C LEU A 200 6.85 19.83 -12.09
N ASP A 201 7.51 19.23 -11.08
CA ASP A 201 8.19 19.98 -10.01
C ASP A 201 9.59 20.47 -10.39
N SER A 202 10.19 19.98 -11.47
CA SER A 202 11.46 20.51 -11.97
C SER A 202 11.29 21.72 -12.90
N PHE A 203 10.03 22.09 -13.22
CA PHE A 203 9.69 23.24 -14.06
C PHE A 203 9.08 24.42 -13.29
N PHE A 204 8.87 24.31 -11.96
CA PHE A 204 8.44 25.36 -11.04
C PHE A 204 9.30 25.35 -9.76
#